data_e55c69edb84f893b80354d0a0cf743b0
#
_entry.id   e55c69edb84f893b80354d0a0cf743b0
#
_cell.length_a   1.000
_cell.length_b   1.000
_cell.length_c   1.000
_cell.angle_alpha   90.00
_cell.angle_beta   90.00
_cell.angle_gamma   90.00
#
_symmetry.space_group_name_H-M   'P 1'
#
loop_
_entity.id
_entity.type
_entity.pdbx_description
1 polymer ?
#
loop_
_entity_poly.entity_id
_entity_poly.type
_entity_poly.pdbx_seq_one_letter_code
_entity_poly.pdbx_strand_id
1 'polypeptide(L)'
;MKKIKLIFLIIAMSIYINYAKADLNTSLKIYLEEKNLEEGATQIYLLKRCSAIYAYASGIVLKSDAVSSKNFIEISNNLLFKSVELMVIDESKKLEEAQEEAETKRKELFSNYIADGKKNWEKNKSHFKGSYISEDMVICSKLTEEN
;
A
#
# COMPACT_ATOMS: atom_id res chain seq x y z
N MET A 1 3.87 -47.26 7.34
CA MET A 1 2.92 -46.22 7.81
C MET A 1 3.61 -44.94 8.28
N LYS A 2 4.86 -44.89 8.78
CA LYS A 2 5.54 -43.65 9.20
C LYS A 2 5.96 -42.71 8.04
N LYS A 3 6.27 -43.24 6.87
CA LYS A 3 6.71 -42.46 5.70
C LYS A 3 5.58 -41.66 5.03
N ILE A 4 4.34 -42.14 5.09
CA ILE A 4 3.17 -41.46 4.50
C ILE A 4 2.78 -40.21 5.32
N LYS A 5 2.90 -40.27 6.65
CA LYS A 5 2.61 -39.12 7.52
C LYS A 5 3.58 -37.96 7.30
N LEU A 6 4.85 -38.24 6.98
CA LEU A 6 5.87 -37.22 6.74
C LEU A 6 5.61 -36.46 5.42
N ILE A 7 5.15 -37.17 4.37
CA ILE A 7 4.85 -36.56 3.08
C ILE A 7 3.62 -35.63 3.18
N PHE A 8 2.60 -36.00 3.95
CA PHE A 8 1.43 -35.15 4.19
C PHE A 8 1.79 -33.87 4.99
N LEU A 9 2.75 -33.94 5.91
CA LEU A 9 3.19 -32.77 6.66
C LEU A 9 3.97 -31.77 5.79
N ILE A 10 4.77 -32.26 4.86
CA ILE A 10 5.53 -31.40 3.91
C ILE A 10 4.61 -30.75 2.91
N ILE A 11 3.57 -31.43 2.43
CA ILE A 11 2.59 -30.89 1.49
C ILE A 11 1.72 -29.83 2.19
N ALA A 12 1.36 -30.01 3.46
CA ALA A 12 0.60 -29.01 4.23
C ALA A 12 1.42 -27.74 4.48
N MET A 13 2.73 -27.85 4.72
CA MET A 13 3.62 -26.67 4.89
C MET A 13 3.82 -25.87 3.60
N SER A 14 3.81 -26.52 2.43
CA SER A 14 3.98 -25.82 1.15
C SER A 14 2.73 -25.00 0.72
N ILE A 15 1.57 -25.29 1.27
CA ILE A 15 0.34 -24.56 0.96
C ILE A 15 0.28 -23.22 1.73
N TYR A 16 0.92 -23.12 2.90
CA TYR A 16 0.91 -21.88 3.69
C TYR A 16 1.86 -20.77 3.17
N ILE A 17 2.82 -21.10 2.32
CA ILE A 17 3.82 -20.13 1.82
C ILE A 17 3.28 -19.26 0.66
N ASN A 18 2.18 -19.66 0.02
CA ASN A 18 1.65 -18.94 -1.15
C ASN A 18 0.66 -17.81 -0.85
N TYR A 19 0.21 -17.64 0.39
CA TYR A 19 -0.76 -16.60 0.75
C TYR A 19 -0.14 -15.20 1.00
N ALA A 20 1.16 -15.11 1.18
CA ALA A 20 1.84 -13.83 1.50
C ALA A 20 2.31 -13.02 0.28
N LYS A 21 2.24 -13.59 -0.94
CA LYS A 21 2.78 -12.94 -2.16
C LYS A 21 1.75 -12.28 -3.08
N ALA A 22 0.45 -12.44 -2.82
CA ALA A 22 -0.61 -11.98 -3.73
C ALA A 22 -0.93 -10.48 -3.60
N ASP A 23 -0.41 -9.79 -2.58
CA ASP A 23 -0.91 -8.47 -2.17
C ASP A 23 -0.24 -7.28 -2.87
N LEU A 24 0.88 -7.47 -3.55
CA LEU A 24 1.73 -6.39 -4.05
C LEU A 24 1.35 -5.82 -5.42
N ASN A 25 0.55 -6.55 -6.22
CA ASN A 25 0.17 -6.15 -7.58
C ASN A 25 -1.34 -5.96 -7.77
N THR A 26 -2.13 -6.06 -6.70
CA THR A 26 -3.59 -5.90 -6.77
C THR A 26 -3.94 -4.43 -6.63
N SER A 27 -4.84 -3.90 -7.48
CA SER A 27 -5.33 -2.54 -7.31
C SER A 27 -6.03 -2.37 -5.95
N LEU A 28 -5.97 -1.17 -5.39
CA LEU A 28 -6.66 -0.87 -4.14
C LEU A 28 -8.17 -1.15 -4.22
N LYS A 29 -8.77 -0.94 -5.41
CA LYS A 29 -10.17 -1.28 -5.67
C LYS A 29 -10.45 -2.76 -5.40
N ILE A 30 -9.68 -3.67 -6.01
CA ILE A 30 -9.86 -5.12 -5.82
C ILE A 30 -9.62 -5.50 -4.36
N TYR A 31 -8.58 -4.94 -3.74
CA TYR A 31 -8.31 -5.18 -2.31
C TYR A 31 -9.52 -4.82 -1.43
N LEU A 32 -10.15 -3.67 -1.67
CA LEU A 32 -11.27 -3.19 -0.87
C LEU A 32 -12.59 -3.93 -1.17
N GLU A 33 -12.76 -4.53 -2.34
CA GLU A 33 -13.90 -5.40 -2.65
C GLU A 33 -13.88 -6.70 -1.83
N GLU A 34 -12.68 -7.15 -1.41
CA GLU A 34 -12.48 -8.39 -0.66
C GLU A 34 -12.36 -8.18 0.86
N LYS A 35 -12.29 -6.94 1.32
CA LYS A 35 -11.99 -6.58 2.71
C LYS A 35 -13.09 -5.73 3.33
N ASN A 36 -13.24 -5.87 4.65
CA ASN A 36 -14.13 -5.02 5.42
C ASN A 36 -13.42 -3.72 5.82
N LEU A 37 -13.96 -2.58 5.39
CA LEU A 37 -13.42 -1.24 5.72
C LEU A 37 -13.54 -0.89 7.21
N GLU A 38 -14.39 -1.57 7.97
CA GLU A 38 -14.51 -1.36 9.42
C GLU A 38 -13.38 -2.04 10.20
N GLU A 39 -12.64 -2.95 9.58
CA GLU A 39 -11.50 -3.61 10.22
C GLU A 39 -10.28 -2.70 10.30
N GLY A 40 -9.71 -2.52 11.49
CA GLY A 40 -8.53 -1.68 11.73
C GLY A 40 -7.36 -2.04 10.80
N ALA A 41 -7.08 -3.34 10.60
CA ALA A 41 -6.03 -3.78 9.70
C ALA A 41 -6.24 -3.33 8.23
N THR A 42 -7.50 -3.30 7.76
CA THR A 42 -7.85 -2.80 6.42
C THR A 42 -7.63 -1.29 6.32
N GLN A 43 -8.03 -0.54 7.35
CA GLN A 43 -7.83 0.91 7.41
C GLN A 43 -6.34 1.26 7.47
N ILE A 44 -5.56 0.58 8.29
CA ILE A 44 -4.11 0.74 8.41
C ILE A 44 -3.43 0.50 7.05
N TYR A 45 -3.81 -0.57 6.34
CA TYR A 45 -3.25 -0.85 5.00
C TYR A 45 -3.64 0.23 3.99
N LEU A 46 -4.91 0.66 3.96
CA LEU A 46 -5.41 1.73 3.10
C LEU A 46 -4.61 3.02 3.31
N LEU A 47 -4.40 3.43 4.55
CA LEU A 47 -3.63 4.63 4.90
C LEU A 47 -2.16 4.54 4.44
N LYS A 48 -1.49 3.40 4.68
CA LYS A 48 -0.11 3.16 4.23
C LYS A 48 -0.02 3.21 2.71
N ARG A 49 -0.99 2.63 1.99
CA ARG A 49 -1.01 2.61 0.53
C ARG A 49 -1.30 3.99 -0.06
N CYS A 50 -2.24 4.74 0.51
CA CYS A 50 -2.51 6.11 0.12
C CYS A 50 -1.33 7.04 0.44
N SER A 51 -0.64 6.85 1.55
CA SER A 51 0.62 7.54 1.83
C SER A 51 1.66 7.30 0.74
N ALA A 52 1.84 6.07 0.30
CA ALA A 52 2.82 5.71 -0.72
C ALA A 52 2.50 6.33 -2.10
N ILE A 53 1.22 6.33 -2.53
CA ILE A 53 0.86 6.89 -3.82
C ILE A 53 0.97 8.42 -3.85
N TYR A 54 0.67 9.12 -2.75
CA TYR A 54 0.88 10.56 -2.65
C TYR A 54 2.37 10.92 -2.65
N ALA A 55 3.24 10.13 -2.00
CA ALA A 55 4.69 10.29 -2.12
C ALA A 55 5.16 10.10 -3.56
N TYR A 56 4.63 9.09 -4.27
CA TYR A 56 4.92 8.86 -5.67
C TYR A 56 4.45 10.02 -6.56
N ALA A 57 3.21 10.50 -6.39
CA ALA A 57 2.67 11.63 -7.14
C ALA A 57 3.50 12.91 -6.92
N SER A 58 3.93 13.16 -5.67
CA SER A 58 4.85 14.26 -5.33
C SER A 58 6.11 14.24 -6.18
N GLY A 59 6.77 13.08 -6.27
CA GLY A 59 7.97 12.90 -7.09
C GLY A 59 7.74 13.14 -8.58
N ILE A 60 6.59 12.73 -9.12
CA ILE A 60 6.25 12.90 -10.53
C ILE A 60 6.04 14.38 -10.89
N VAL A 61 5.36 15.14 -10.04
CA VAL A 61 5.04 16.55 -10.34
C VAL A 61 6.11 17.55 -9.91
N LEU A 62 7.12 17.12 -9.15
CA LEU A 62 8.11 17.99 -8.52
C LEU A 62 8.77 19.01 -9.48
N LYS A 63 9.08 18.58 -10.70
CA LYS A 63 9.74 19.46 -11.69
C LYS A 63 8.80 20.43 -12.38
N SER A 64 7.51 20.11 -12.47
CA SER A 64 6.51 20.91 -13.18
C SER A 64 5.69 21.78 -12.24
N ASP A 65 5.45 21.30 -11.00
CA ASP A 65 4.62 21.97 -10.00
C ASP A 65 5.14 21.66 -8.58
N ALA A 66 6.07 22.47 -8.11
CA ALA A 66 6.67 22.30 -6.79
C ALA A 66 5.67 22.53 -5.63
N VAL A 67 4.63 23.35 -5.86
CA VAL A 67 3.60 23.61 -4.84
C VAL A 67 2.75 22.34 -4.64
N SER A 68 2.22 21.77 -5.72
CA SER A 68 1.49 20.51 -5.64
C SER A 68 2.35 19.37 -5.10
N SER A 69 3.64 19.32 -5.48
CA SER A 69 4.58 18.34 -4.93
C SER A 69 4.67 18.44 -3.41
N LYS A 70 4.83 19.64 -2.87
CA LYS A 70 4.87 19.88 -1.42
C LYS A 70 3.58 19.44 -0.74
N ASN A 71 2.42 19.80 -1.30
CA ASN A 71 1.13 19.41 -0.76
C ASN A 71 0.96 17.88 -0.73
N PHE A 72 1.36 17.19 -1.79
CA PHE A 72 1.27 15.73 -1.85
C PHE A 72 2.16 15.05 -0.81
N ILE A 73 3.38 15.57 -0.55
CA ILE A 73 4.23 14.98 0.48
C ILE A 73 3.69 15.24 1.89
N GLU A 74 3.05 16.38 2.13
CA GLU A 74 2.36 16.67 3.40
C GLU A 74 1.18 15.70 3.62
N ILE A 75 0.34 15.49 2.60
CA ILE A 75 -0.75 14.49 2.65
C ILE A 75 -0.18 13.10 2.92
N SER A 76 0.88 12.70 2.20
CA SER A 76 1.55 11.42 2.39
C SER A 76 1.97 11.20 3.85
N ASN A 77 2.62 12.19 4.45
CA ASN A 77 3.10 12.10 5.83
C ASN A 77 1.95 12.04 6.84
N ASN A 78 0.89 12.82 6.63
CA ASN A 78 -0.30 12.80 7.49
C ASN A 78 -1.00 11.43 7.46
N LEU A 79 -1.15 10.83 6.29
CA LEU A 79 -1.73 9.48 6.15
C LEU A 79 -0.86 8.42 6.82
N LEU A 80 0.47 8.52 6.69
CA LEU A 80 1.38 7.61 7.39
C LEU A 80 1.24 7.74 8.89
N PHE A 81 1.20 8.98 9.41
CA PHE A 81 1.03 9.24 10.83
C PHE A 81 -0.29 8.66 11.36
N LYS A 82 -1.41 8.87 10.66
CA LYS A 82 -2.69 8.25 11.01
C LYS A 82 -2.61 6.71 11.04
N SER A 83 -1.86 6.09 10.10
CA SER A 83 -1.68 4.63 10.13
C SER A 83 -0.91 4.16 11.37
N VAL A 84 0.10 4.92 11.80
CA VAL A 84 0.85 4.65 13.04
C VAL A 84 -0.05 4.79 14.27
N GLU A 85 -0.87 5.83 14.33
CA GLU A 85 -1.83 6.02 15.44
C GLU A 85 -2.77 4.82 15.57
N LEU A 86 -3.35 4.34 14.46
CA LEU A 86 -4.23 3.16 14.48
C LEU A 86 -3.48 1.89 14.92
N MET A 87 -2.24 1.70 14.48
CA MET A 87 -1.44 0.55 14.91
C MET A 87 -1.15 0.57 16.42
N VAL A 88 -0.93 1.75 17.00
CA VAL A 88 -0.75 1.89 18.45
C VAL A 88 -2.06 1.64 19.20
N ILE A 89 -3.18 2.17 18.71
CA ILE A 89 -4.48 2.08 19.38
C ILE A 89 -5.12 0.70 19.21
N ASP A 90 -5.24 0.22 17.98
CA ASP A 90 -6.01 -0.99 17.66
C ASP A 90 -5.20 -2.27 17.80
N GLU A 91 -3.89 -2.21 17.48
CA GLU A 91 -3.00 -3.37 17.53
C GLU A 91 -2.11 -3.39 18.80
N SER A 92 -2.23 -2.38 19.66
CA SER A 92 -1.43 -2.23 20.90
C SER A 92 0.09 -2.29 20.67
N LYS A 93 0.55 -1.85 19.49
CA LYS A 93 1.98 -1.80 19.17
C LYS A 93 2.68 -0.66 19.91
N LYS A 94 3.96 -0.83 20.18
CA LYS A 94 4.80 0.28 20.63
C LYS A 94 4.98 1.29 19.50
N LEU A 95 5.10 2.57 19.87
CA LEU A 95 5.19 3.64 18.88
C LEU A 95 6.35 3.44 17.89
N GLU A 96 7.53 3.10 18.39
CA GLU A 96 8.72 2.88 17.54
C GLU A 96 8.52 1.72 16.56
N GLU A 97 7.91 0.62 17.02
CA GLU A 97 7.62 -0.56 16.20
C GLU A 97 6.59 -0.22 15.11
N ALA A 98 5.52 0.51 15.48
CA ALA A 98 4.49 0.95 14.55
C ALA A 98 5.06 1.89 13.48
N GLN A 99 5.96 2.81 13.86
CA GLN A 99 6.63 3.72 12.92
C GLN A 99 7.52 2.97 11.94
N GLU A 100 8.37 2.08 12.43
CA GLU A 100 9.28 1.28 11.59
C GLU A 100 8.50 0.42 10.59
N GLU A 101 7.45 -0.26 11.05
CA GLU A 101 6.60 -1.08 10.19
C GLU A 101 5.87 -0.23 9.13
N ALA A 102 5.27 0.89 9.54
CA ALA A 102 4.53 1.77 8.64
C ALA A 102 5.45 2.33 7.54
N GLU A 103 6.65 2.81 7.93
CA GLU A 103 7.63 3.32 6.97
C GLU A 103 8.16 2.23 6.03
N THR A 104 8.43 1.04 6.54
CA THR A 104 8.89 -0.09 5.74
C THR A 104 7.85 -0.45 4.69
N LYS A 105 6.58 -0.56 5.10
CA LYS A 105 5.49 -0.87 4.15
C LYS A 105 5.26 0.26 3.14
N ARG A 106 5.33 1.52 3.57
CA ARG A 106 5.25 2.66 2.65
C ARG A 106 6.36 2.63 1.60
N LYS A 107 7.61 2.36 2.00
CA LYS A 107 8.75 2.27 1.07
C LYS A 107 8.57 1.15 0.04
N GLU A 108 8.09 0.00 0.48
CA GLU A 108 7.77 -1.13 -0.39
C GLU A 108 6.72 -0.75 -1.45
N LEU A 109 5.58 -0.21 -0.99
CA LEU A 109 4.48 0.23 -1.85
C LEU A 109 4.90 1.35 -2.81
N PHE A 110 5.68 2.32 -2.34
CA PHE A 110 6.26 3.38 -3.15
C PHE A 110 7.16 2.84 -4.26
N SER A 111 8.02 1.87 -3.94
CA SER A 111 8.89 1.22 -4.93
C SER A 111 8.09 0.50 -6.02
N ASN A 112 6.95 -0.11 -5.65
CA ASN A 112 6.05 -0.74 -6.60
C ASN A 112 5.40 0.29 -7.53
N TYR A 113 4.93 1.43 -7.00
CA TYR A 113 4.40 2.52 -7.83
C TYR A 113 5.45 3.10 -8.78
N ILE A 114 6.71 3.22 -8.36
CA ILE A 114 7.81 3.62 -9.25
C ILE A 114 7.98 2.62 -10.40
N ALA A 115 8.06 1.33 -10.08
CA ALA A 115 8.29 0.28 -11.07
C ALA A 115 7.13 0.18 -12.08
N ASP A 116 5.89 0.18 -11.59
CA ASP A 116 4.71 0.06 -12.43
C ASP A 116 4.38 1.35 -13.18
N GLY A 117 4.60 2.51 -12.56
CA GLY A 117 4.47 3.81 -13.24
C GLY A 117 5.48 3.97 -14.37
N LYS A 118 6.72 3.47 -14.21
CA LYS A 118 7.70 3.42 -15.29
C LYS A 118 7.23 2.56 -16.45
N LYS A 119 6.75 1.34 -16.18
CA LYS A 119 6.18 0.45 -17.22
C LYS A 119 4.99 1.10 -17.92
N ASN A 120 4.12 1.77 -17.13
CA ASN A 120 2.97 2.47 -17.70
C ASN A 120 3.38 3.65 -18.58
N TRP A 121 4.41 4.41 -18.17
CA TRP A 121 4.98 5.48 -19.00
C TRP A 121 5.53 4.95 -20.33
N GLU A 122 6.25 3.84 -20.32
CA GLU A 122 6.77 3.23 -21.54
C GLU A 122 5.67 2.88 -22.53
N LYS A 123 4.53 2.35 -22.01
CA LYS A 123 3.38 1.92 -22.81
C LYS A 123 2.42 3.05 -23.18
N ASN A 124 2.04 3.88 -22.21
CA ASN A 124 0.91 4.82 -22.33
C ASN A 124 1.34 6.29 -22.30
N LYS A 125 2.65 6.58 -22.14
CA LYS A 125 3.21 7.93 -21.97
C LYS A 125 2.57 8.70 -20.80
N SER A 126 2.14 7.98 -19.78
CA SER A 126 1.57 8.52 -18.55
C SER A 126 2.00 7.68 -17.37
N HIS A 127 2.31 8.30 -16.24
CA HIS A 127 2.60 7.59 -15.00
C HIS A 127 1.35 7.01 -14.33
N PHE A 128 0.17 7.57 -14.60
CA PHE A 128 -1.09 7.23 -13.94
C PHE A 128 -2.12 6.66 -14.93
N LYS A 129 -2.44 7.39 -15.99
CA LYS A 129 -3.55 7.08 -16.91
C LYS A 129 -3.35 5.73 -17.60
N GLY A 130 -4.39 4.89 -17.56
CA GLY A 130 -4.37 3.58 -18.19
C GLY A 130 -3.74 2.48 -17.33
N SER A 131 -3.60 2.71 -16.03
CA SER A 131 -3.14 1.72 -15.05
C SER A 131 -3.95 1.79 -13.76
N TYR A 132 -3.82 0.78 -12.90
CA TYR A 132 -4.44 0.75 -11.58
C TYR A 132 -4.00 1.92 -10.68
N ILE A 133 -2.86 2.54 -10.97
CA ILE A 133 -2.34 3.68 -10.20
C ILE A 133 -3.33 4.86 -10.24
N SER A 134 -4.00 5.09 -11.38
CA SER A 134 -5.02 6.15 -11.46
C SER A 134 -6.26 5.82 -10.63
N GLU A 135 -6.65 4.53 -10.53
CA GLU A 135 -7.77 4.10 -9.69
C GLU A 135 -7.44 4.24 -8.20
N ASP A 136 -6.25 3.81 -7.80
CA ASP A 136 -5.75 3.98 -6.45
C ASP A 136 -5.70 5.46 -6.05
N MET A 137 -5.25 6.35 -6.95
CA MET A 137 -5.22 7.78 -6.70
C MET A 137 -6.62 8.37 -6.48
N VAL A 138 -7.63 7.93 -7.25
CA VAL A 138 -9.03 8.36 -7.07
C VAL A 138 -9.59 7.90 -5.72
N ILE A 139 -9.29 6.67 -5.29
CA ILE A 139 -9.73 6.16 -3.99
C ILE A 139 -9.07 6.99 -2.86
N CYS A 140 -7.77 7.22 -2.97
CA CYS A 140 -7.03 7.96 -1.97
C CYS A 140 -7.41 9.45 -1.91
N SER A 141 -7.81 10.07 -3.03
CA SER A 141 -8.29 11.47 -3.00
C SER A 141 -9.61 11.60 -2.24
N LYS A 142 -10.54 10.66 -2.42
CA LYS A 142 -11.79 10.66 -1.65
C LYS A 142 -11.54 10.54 -0.15
N LEU A 143 -10.61 9.69 0.25
CA LEU A 143 -10.23 9.54 1.66
C LEU A 143 -9.70 10.85 2.28
N THR A 144 -9.06 11.70 1.49
CA THR A 144 -8.49 12.97 1.98
C THR A 144 -9.44 14.14 1.90
N GLU A 145 -10.51 14.05 1.10
CA GLU A 145 -11.57 15.07 1.01
C GLU A 145 -12.60 14.97 2.14
N GLU A 146 -12.77 13.76 2.70
CA GLU A 146 -13.74 13.47 3.77
C GLU A 146 -13.17 13.75 5.19
N ASN A 147 -11.91 14.11 5.32
CA ASN A 147 -11.23 14.41 6.59
C ASN A 147 -10.73 15.86 6.66
#